data_43cb53ef8463337d2d640224b43b6b05
#
_entry.id   43cb53ef8463337d2d640224b43b6b05
#
_cell.length_a   1.000
_cell.length_b   1.000
_cell.length_c   1.000
_cell.angle_alpha   90.00
_cell.angle_beta   90.00
_cell.angle_gamma   90.00
#
_symmetry.space_group_name_H-M   'P 1'
#
loop_
_entity.id
_entity.type
_entity.pdbx_description
1 polymer ?
#
loop_
_entity_poly.entity_id
_entity_poly.type
_entity_poly.pdbx_seq_one_letter_code
_entity_poly.pdbx_strand_id
1 'polypeptide(L)'
;MLRSALLVTIGVAVTGFISVFCVVFFPLLPRREYSVFAIAQLWGRIMLFLTSVKVEVQGRENVIYGRSQIFMANHQSGFDIFVLLAYIPRYFCWIAKKELFRVPFFGLALRRSGAIEIDRQNVVRAMRSIDDAAIKIREGKSVMTFPEGTRSRDGHIQPFKKGIFHLALKSGVPIVPITIIGSREIMPKKSLRVTPGKVTLMIHEPVFVTDYSEATIDELIERVRKPIVNAYYAHQQELRQAREGAP
;
A
#
# COMPACT_ATOMS: atom_id res chain seq x y z
N MET A 1 2.53 -22.71 15.88
CA MET A 1 1.46 -21.83 16.39
C MET A 1 1.97 -20.85 17.44
N LEU A 2 2.68 -21.26 18.47
CA LEU A 2 3.20 -20.38 19.55
C LEU A 2 4.05 -19.21 19.02
N ARG A 3 4.99 -19.46 18.08
CA ARG A 3 5.79 -18.41 17.44
C ARG A 3 4.94 -17.36 16.74
N SER A 4 3.92 -17.77 15.98
CA SER A 4 3.04 -16.82 15.28
C SER A 4 2.21 -15.99 16.24
N ALA A 5 1.67 -16.59 17.31
CA ALA A 5 0.94 -15.87 18.35
C ALA A 5 1.85 -14.83 19.02
N LEU A 6 3.07 -15.20 19.38
CA LEU A 6 4.05 -14.28 19.96
C LEU A 6 4.37 -13.12 18.99
N LEU A 7 4.63 -13.40 17.71
CA LEU A 7 4.92 -12.39 16.70
C LEU A 7 3.75 -11.43 16.50
N VAL A 8 2.52 -11.92 16.48
CA VAL A 8 1.30 -11.07 16.38
C VAL A 8 1.17 -10.21 17.62
N THR A 9 1.34 -10.76 18.82
CA THR A 9 1.28 -10.01 20.08
C THR A 9 2.34 -8.90 20.11
N ILE A 10 3.59 -9.22 19.78
CA ILE A 10 4.67 -8.23 19.68
C ILE A 10 4.32 -7.18 18.61
N GLY A 11 3.81 -7.59 17.45
CA GLY A 11 3.41 -6.69 16.38
C GLY A 11 2.31 -5.70 16.82
N VAL A 12 1.32 -6.17 17.56
CA VAL A 12 0.25 -5.32 18.11
C VAL A 12 0.84 -4.35 19.15
N ALA A 13 1.69 -4.83 20.06
CA ALA A 13 2.33 -4.00 21.08
C ALA A 13 3.22 -2.92 20.46
N VAL A 14 4.06 -3.26 19.48
CA VAL A 14 4.92 -2.31 18.75
C VAL A 14 4.07 -1.28 18.00
N THR A 15 2.99 -1.72 17.34
CA THR A 15 2.07 -0.81 16.63
C THR A 15 1.40 0.15 17.61
N GLY A 16 0.93 -0.34 18.76
CA GLY A 16 0.33 0.47 19.81
C GLY A 16 1.31 1.51 20.35
N PHE A 17 2.53 1.08 20.71
CA PHE A 17 3.59 1.97 21.21
C PHE A 17 3.94 3.07 20.21
N ILE A 18 4.19 2.72 18.95
CA ILE A 18 4.51 3.68 17.90
C ILE A 18 3.33 4.65 17.66
N SER A 19 2.09 4.16 17.69
CA SER A 19 0.92 5.01 17.53
C SER A 19 0.79 6.04 18.67
N VAL A 20 0.98 5.61 19.92
CA VAL A 20 0.99 6.51 21.08
C VAL A 20 2.15 7.50 20.97
N PHE A 21 3.35 7.03 20.65
CA PHE A 21 4.51 7.89 20.45
C PHE A 21 4.25 8.98 19.40
N CYS A 22 3.77 8.60 18.21
CA CYS A 22 3.42 9.57 17.17
C CYS A 22 2.35 10.57 17.62
N VAL A 23 1.40 10.14 18.46
CA VAL A 23 0.35 11.02 18.98
C VAL A 23 0.90 12.00 20.02
N VAL A 24 1.66 11.52 20.98
CA VAL A 24 2.17 12.35 22.10
C VAL A 24 3.22 13.35 21.59
N PHE A 25 4.17 12.88 20.81
CA PHE A 25 5.31 13.70 20.37
C PHE A 25 5.06 14.48 19.07
N PHE A 26 3.91 14.31 18.42
CA PHE A 26 3.59 15.01 17.16
C PHE A 26 3.83 16.53 17.20
N PRO A 27 3.48 17.29 18.26
CA PRO A 27 3.71 18.72 18.30
C PRO A 27 5.21 19.10 18.25
N LEU A 28 6.07 18.21 18.73
CA LEU A 28 7.52 18.41 18.82
C LEU A 28 8.28 17.93 17.56
N LEU A 29 7.62 17.18 16.67
CA LEU A 29 8.28 16.65 15.47
C LEU A 29 8.52 17.75 14.42
N PRO A 30 9.73 17.86 13.88
CA PRO A 30 10.00 18.71 12.72
C PRO A 30 9.31 18.13 11.49
N ARG A 31 8.84 19.00 10.58
CA ARG A 31 8.15 18.54 9.34
C ARG A 31 7.14 17.41 9.60
N ARG A 32 6.32 17.54 10.56
CA ARG A 32 5.45 16.59 11.28
C ARG A 32 5.02 15.35 10.47
N GLU A 33 4.38 15.51 9.32
CA GLU A 33 3.91 14.38 8.49
C GLU A 33 5.07 13.51 7.99
N TYR A 34 6.18 14.12 7.57
CA TYR A 34 7.39 13.42 7.12
C TYR A 34 8.06 12.63 8.26
N SER A 35 8.09 13.22 9.46
CA SER A 35 8.64 12.53 10.64
C SER A 35 7.78 11.33 11.04
N VAL A 36 6.45 11.48 11.04
CA VAL A 36 5.54 10.35 11.29
C VAL A 36 5.71 9.27 10.23
N PHE A 37 5.89 9.64 8.97
CA PHE A 37 6.17 8.69 7.90
C PHE A 37 7.52 7.97 8.10
N ALA A 38 8.58 8.67 8.48
CA ALA A 38 9.88 8.06 8.78
C ALA A 38 9.80 7.05 9.94
N ILE A 39 9.02 7.37 10.98
CA ILE A 39 8.71 6.45 12.08
C ILE A 39 7.94 5.24 11.56
N ALA A 40 6.96 5.45 10.69
CA ALA A 40 6.21 4.35 10.06
C ALA A 40 7.10 3.48 9.14
N GLN A 41 8.08 4.07 8.44
CA GLN A 41 9.08 3.29 7.69
C GLN A 41 9.93 2.42 8.62
N LEU A 42 10.39 2.97 9.74
CA LEU A 42 11.12 2.21 10.74
C LEU A 42 10.25 1.08 11.30
N TRP A 43 8.98 1.35 11.61
CA TRP A 43 8.02 0.32 12.02
C TRP A 43 7.88 -0.80 10.98
N GLY A 44 7.73 -0.46 9.70
CA GLY A 44 7.69 -1.45 8.62
C GLY A 44 8.94 -2.33 8.61
N ARG A 45 10.13 -1.73 8.71
CA ARG A 45 11.41 -2.46 8.74
C ARG A 45 11.55 -3.37 9.97
N ILE A 46 11.16 -2.90 11.15
CA ILE A 46 11.15 -3.69 12.40
C ILE A 46 10.24 -4.91 12.24
N MET A 47 9.02 -4.72 11.72
CA MET A 47 8.08 -5.82 11.53
C MET A 47 8.59 -6.88 10.54
N LEU A 48 9.20 -6.47 9.44
CA LEU A 48 9.81 -7.38 8.46
C LEU A 48 11.00 -8.14 9.07
N PHE A 49 11.85 -7.47 9.83
CA PHE A 49 12.99 -8.07 10.54
C PHE A 49 12.54 -9.11 11.56
N LEU A 50 11.62 -8.76 12.46
CA LEU A 50 11.10 -9.65 13.50
C LEU A 50 10.46 -10.93 12.92
N THR A 51 9.86 -10.80 11.75
CA THR A 51 9.18 -11.92 11.08
C THR A 51 10.09 -12.68 10.11
N SER A 52 11.37 -12.27 9.98
CA SER A 52 12.36 -12.85 9.06
C SER A 52 11.88 -12.82 7.59
N VAL A 53 11.25 -11.71 7.19
CA VAL A 53 10.83 -11.48 5.81
C VAL A 53 11.91 -10.71 5.07
N LYS A 54 12.45 -11.31 4.00
CA LYS A 54 13.40 -10.66 3.09
C LYS A 54 12.65 -10.01 1.94
N VAL A 55 13.01 -8.78 1.59
CA VAL A 55 12.37 -8.05 0.49
C VAL A 55 13.39 -7.73 -0.58
N GLU A 56 13.07 -8.11 -1.81
CA GLU A 56 13.78 -7.72 -3.02
C GLU A 56 12.98 -6.63 -3.73
N VAL A 57 13.66 -5.57 -4.16
CA VAL A 57 13.01 -4.43 -4.83
C VAL A 57 13.58 -4.25 -6.22
N GLN A 58 12.68 -4.17 -7.20
CA GLN A 58 12.98 -3.96 -8.61
C GLN A 58 12.27 -2.69 -9.10
N GLY A 59 12.87 -1.97 -10.05
CA GLY A 59 12.25 -0.81 -10.70
C GLY A 59 12.21 0.45 -9.81
N ARG A 60 13.16 0.64 -8.88
CA ARG A 60 13.20 1.83 -8.01
C ARG A 60 13.32 3.14 -8.80
N GLU A 61 13.94 3.10 -9.95
CA GLU A 61 14.11 4.19 -10.90
C GLU A 61 12.79 4.72 -11.45
N ASN A 62 11.73 3.93 -11.41
CA ASN A 62 10.39 4.30 -11.84
C ASN A 62 9.65 5.23 -10.86
N VAL A 63 10.20 5.44 -9.67
CA VAL A 63 9.64 6.42 -8.72
C VAL A 63 10.01 7.82 -9.16
N ILE A 64 9.01 8.64 -9.45
CA ILE A 64 9.23 10.00 -9.93
C ILE A 64 9.56 10.92 -8.73
N TYR A 65 10.70 11.58 -8.78
CA TYR A 65 11.08 12.60 -7.79
C TYR A 65 10.64 14.00 -8.24
N GLY A 66 10.36 14.87 -7.29
CA GLY A 66 10.01 16.28 -7.55
C GLY A 66 8.53 16.55 -7.86
N ARG A 67 7.71 15.54 -8.12
CA ARG A 67 6.27 15.71 -8.37
C ARG A 67 5.41 14.65 -7.68
N SER A 68 4.14 14.96 -7.42
CA SER A 68 3.17 14.02 -6.85
C SER A 68 2.90 12.85 -7.79
N GLN A 69 2.55 11.70 -7.23
CA GLN A 69 2.17 10.50 -7.95
C GLN A 69 1.23 9.63 -7.11
N ILE A 70 0.48 8.76 -7.76
CA ILE A 70 -0.39 7.79 -7.11
C ILE A 70 0.23 6.40 -7.27
N PHE A 71 0.66 5.81 -6.17
CA PHE A 71 1.10 4.42 -6.14
C PHE A 71 -0.10 3.50 -6.03
N MET A 72 -0.20 2.51 -6.92
CA MET A 72 -1.27 1.51 -6.93
C MET A 72 -0.68 0.11 -6.87
N ALA A 73 -0.93 -0.62 -5.78
CA ALA A 73 -0.41 -1.98 -5.56
C ALA A 73 -1.54 -3.02 -5.47
N ASN A 74 -1.26 -4.28 -5.85
CA ASN A 74 -2.12 -5.41 -5.50
C ASN A 74 -2.11 -5.64 -3.98
N HIS A 75 -3.15 -6.30 -3.45
CA HIS A 75 -3.31 -6.47 -1.99
C HIS A 75 -3.62 -7.92 -1.62
N GLN A 76 -2.61 -8.62 -1.12
CA GLN A 76 -2.68 -10.04 -0.79
C GLN A 76 -2.58 -10.31 0.73
N SER A 77 -1.91 -9.42 1.46
CA SER A 77 -1.55 -9.63 2.87
C SER A 77 -1.60 -8.34 3.68
N GLY A 78 -1.64 -8.45 5.00
CA GLY A 78 -1.32 -7.33 5.89
C GLY A 78 0.15 -6.89 5.81
N PHE A 79 1.03 -7.79 5.37
CA PHE A 79 2.46 -7.52 5.18
C PHE A 79 2.75 -6.57 4.02
N ASP A 80 1.82 -6.41 3.06
CA ASP A 80 1.96 -5.44 1.97
C ASP A 80 2.21 -4.03 2.51
N ILE A 81 1.57 -3.67 3.63
CA ILE A 81 1.73 -2.37 4.27
C ILE A 81 3.17 -2.17 4.77
N PHE A 82 3.74 -3.18 5.43
CA PHE A 82 5.12 -3.11 5.94
C PHE A 82 6.14 -3.03 4.80
N VAL A 83 5.92 -3.81 3.72
CA VAL A 83 6.78 -3.81 2.54
C VAL A 83 6.79 -2.44 1.86
N LEU A 84 5.61 -1.87 1.61
CA LEU A 84 5.47 -0.57 0.97
C LEU A 84 6.05 0.56 1.84
N LEU A 85 5.78 0.57 3.15
CA LEU A 85 6.37 1.54 4.07
C LEU A 85 7.89 1.45 4.09
N ALA A 86 8.45 0.24 4.20
CA ALA A 86 9.88 0.05 4.36
C ALA A 86 10.70 0.38 3.10
N TYR A 87 10.12 0.17 1.90
CA TYR A 87 10.91 0.12 0.68
C TYR A 87 10.52 1.13 -0.42
N ILE A 88 9.36 1.79 -0.34
CA ILE A 88 9.08 2.91 -1.25
C ILE A 88 9.93 4.11 -0.81
N PRO A 89 10.86 4.60 -1.67
CA PRO A 89 11.88 5.58 -1.26
C PRO A 89 11.34 7.02 -1.26
N ARG A 90 10.03 7.19 -1.04
CA ARG A 90 9.37 8.50 -1.08
C ARG A 90 8.24 8.57 -0.06
N TYR A 91 8.04 9.77 0.52
CA TYR A 91 6.87 10.07 1.32
C TYR A 91 5.57 9.90 0.52
N PHE A 92 4.61 9.22 1.10
CA PHE A 92 3.25 9.10 0.60
C PHE A 92 2.24 9.06 1.74
N CYS A 93 1.02 9.50 1.44
CA CYS A 93 -0.13 9.36 2.32
C CYS A 93 -0.93 8.11 1.95
N TRP A 94 -1.43 7.37 2.94
CA TRP A 94 -2.34 6.26 2.68
C TRP A 94 -3.74 6.76 2.31
N ILE A 95 -4.35 6.14 1.32
CA ILE A 95 -5.79 6.18 1.13
C ILE A 95 -6.37 5.00 1.89
N ALA A 96 -7.03 5.26 3.01
CA ALA A 96 -7.42 4.24 3.95
C ALA A 96 -8.93 4.27 4.26
N LYS A 97 -9.44 3.10 4.67
CA LYS A 97 -10.84 2.90 5.04
C LYS A 97 -11.18 3.64 6.33
N LYS A 98 -12.34 4.31 6.40
CA LYS A 98 -12.75 5.16 7.53
C LYS A 98 -12.74 4.44 8.88
N GLU A 99 -13.00 3.13 8.91
CA GLU A 99 -13.01 2.36 10.15
C GLU A 99 -11.64 2.30 10.83
N LEU A 100 -10.54 2.41 10.07
CA LEU A 100 -9.19 2.47 10.63
C LEU A 100 -8.95 3.76 11.42
N PHE A 101 -9.58 4.85 11.01
CA PHE A 101 -9.48 6.15 11.70
C PHE A 101 -10.26 6.20 13.02
N ARG A 102 -11.09 5.19 13.30
CA ARG A 102 -11.81 5.04 14.59
C ARG A 102 -11.04 4.26 15.65
N VAL A 103 -9.95 3.57 15.25
CA VAL A 103 -9.10 2.82 16.19
C VAL A 103 -8.36 3.82 17.07
N PRO A 104 -8.48 3.75 18.41
CA PRO A 104 -7.81 4.66 19.32
C PRO A 104 -6.30 4.74 19.07
N PHE A 105 -5.71 5.92 19.20
CA PHE A 105 -4.31 6.24 18.92
C PHE A 105 -3.86 5.94 17.48
N PHE A 106 -4.12 4.74 16.95
CA PHE A 106 -3.77 4.38 15.58
C PHE A 106 -4.47 5.27 14.55
N GLY A 107 -5.78 5.49 14.69
CA GLY A 107 -6.54 6.38 13.81
C GLY A 107 -6.05 7.83 13.87
N LEU A 108 -5.65 8.30 15.06
CA LEU A 108 -5.09 9.64 15.21
C LEU A 108 -3.67 9.72 14.62
N ALA A 109 -2.83 8.71 14.82
CA ALA A 109 -1.52 8.63 14.17
C ALA A 109 -1.66 8.61 12.63
N LEU A 110 -2.66 7.87 12.11
CA LEU A 110 -2.97 7.81 10.69
C LEU A 110 -3.38 9.19 10.14
N ARG A 111 -4.24 9.95 10.85
CA ARG A 111 -4.57 11.35 10.48
C ARG A 111 -3.33 12.23 10.47
N ARG A 112 -2.46 12.10 11.47
CA ARG A 112 -1.22 12.89 11.61
C ARG A 112 -0.16 12.52 10.57
N SER A 113 -0.23 11.34 9.96
CA SER A 113 0.61 10.98 8.80
C SER A 113 0.10 11.58 7.47
N GLY A 114 -1.00 12.33 7.49
CA GLY A 114 -1.61 12.90 6.30
C GLY A 114 -2.52 11.93 5.54
N ALA A 115 -2.82 10.74 6.10
CA ALA A 115 -3.66 9.76 5.44
C ALA A 115 -5.06 10.29 5.12
N ILE A 116 -5.60 9.84 3.99
CA ILE A 116 -6.88 10.27 3.44
C ILE A 116 -7.92 9.21 3.75
N GLU A 117 -8.98 9.64 4.44
CA GLU A 117 -10.10 8.78 4.79
C GLU A 117 -11.08 8.65 3.62
N ILE A 118 -11.44 7.40 3.25
CA ILE A 118 -12.50 7.16 2.26
C ILE A 118 -13.63 6.35 2.88
N ASP A 119 -14.85 6.92 2.80
CA ASP A 119 -16.10 6.22 3.14
C ASP A 119 -16.58 5.41 1.93
N ARG A 120 -16.23 4.13 1.87
CA ARG A 120 -16.59 3.24 0.76
C ARG A 120 -18.04 2.75 0.79
N GLN A 121 -18.78 3.05 1.86
CA GLN A 121 -20.17 2.62 2.03
C GLN A 121 -21.18 3.65 1.51
N ASN A 122 -20.74 4.89 1.30
CA ASN A 122 -21.59 5.98 0.84
C ASN A 122 -20.96 6.66 -0.38
N VAL A 123 -21.59 6.52 -1.54
CA VAL A 123 -21.08 7.03 -2.83
C VAL A 123 -20.85 8.54 -2.79
N VAL A 124 -21.80 9.31 -2.24
CA VAL A 124 -21.68 10.78 -2.19
C VAL A 124 -20.50 11.22 -1.31
N ARG A 125 -20.32 10.58 -0.13
CA ARG A 125 -19.19 10.84 0.75
C ARG A 125 -17.88 10.38 0.13
N ALA A 126 -17.88 9.24 -0.57
CA ALA A 126 -16.69 8.77 -1.28
C ALA A 126 -16.25 9.77 -2.37
N MET A 127 -17.19 10.34 -3.12
CA MET A 127 -16.88 11.36 -4.12
C MET A 127 -16.30 12.63 -3.51
N ARG A 128 -16.86 13.13 -2.39
CA ARG A 128 -16.28 14.27 -1.66
C ARG A 128 -14.87 13.97 -1.17
N SER A 129 -14.65 12.77 -0.61
CA SER A 129 -13.30 12.34 -0.18
C SER A 129 -12.31 12.27 -1.34
N ILE A 130 -12.77 11.92 -2.56
CA ILE A 130 -11.96 11.93 -3.79
C ILE A 130 -11.59 13.36 -4.17
N ASP A 131 -12.53 14.31 -4.09
CA ASP A 131 -12.26 15.73 -4.41
C ASP A 131 -11.24 16.33 -3.43
N ASP A 132 -11.42 16.10 -2.12
CA ASP A 132 -10.48 16.54 -1.09
C ASP A 132 -9.09 15.91 -1.29
N ALA A 133 -9.04 14.62 -1.67
CA ALA A 133 -7.81 13.92 -1.98
C ALA A 133 -7.10 14.51 -3.21
N ALA A 134 -7.86 14.85 -4.27
CA ALA A 134 -7.29 15.43 -5.47
C ALA A 134 -6.63 16.79 -5.21
N ILE A 135 -7.22 17.62 -4.33
CA ILE A 135 -6.62 18.88 -3.88
C ILE A 135 -5.26 18.63 -3.22
N LYS A 136 -5.22 17.74 -2.22
CA LYS A 136 -3.97 17.39 -1.50
C LYS A 136 -2.88 16.86 -2.43
N ILE A 137 -3.25 16.10 -3.45
CA ILE A 137 -2.30 15.55 -4.43
C ILE A 137 -1.75 16.69 -5.30
N ARG A 138 -2.58 17.61 -5.75
CA ARG A 138 -2.14 18.79 -6.51
C ARG A 138 -1.24 19.72 -5.68
N GLU A 139 -1.42 19.75 -4.36
CA GLU A 139 -0.56 20.47 -3.40
C GLU A 139 0.79 19.79 -3.13
N GLY A 140 1.12 18.69 -3.81
CA GLY A 140 2.44 18.07 -3.75
C GLY A 140 2.48 16.74 -2.99
N LYS A 141 1.36 16.20 -2.49
CA LYS A 141 1.33 14.93 -1.77
C LYS A 141 1.20 13.75 -2.73
N SER A 142 2.10 12.77 -2.61
CA SER A 142 1.90 11.45 -3.23
C SER A 142 0.99 10.59 -2.35
N VAL A 143 0.25 9.67 -2.97
CA VAL A 143 -0.64 8.76 -2.23
C VAL A 143 -0.38 7.31 -2.60
N MET A 144 -0.66 6.41 -1.66
CA MET A 144 -0.60 4.95 -1.82
C MET A 144 -1.98 4.36 -1.63
N THR A 145 -2.36 3.44 -2.52
CA THR A 145 -3.65 2.77 -2.46
C THR A 145 -3.58 1.34 -3.00
N PHE A 146 -4.57 0.55 -2.60
CA PHE A 146 -4.86 -0.76 -3.16
C PHE A 146 -6.15 -0.65 -3.98
N PRO A 147 -6.09 -0.64 -5.32
CA PRO A 147 -7.26 -0.41 -6.17
C PRO A 147 -8.31 -1.52 -6.08
N GLU A 148 -7.94 -2.72 -5.63
CA GLU A 148 -8.86 -3.81 -5.32
C GLU A 148 -9.84 -3.47 -4.17
N GLY A 149 -9.43 -2.54 -3.29
CA GLY A 149 -10.21 -2.09 -2.13
C GLY A 149 -10.25 -3.07 -0.96
N THR A 150 -9.80 -4.29 -1.10
CA THR A 150 -9.69 -5.30 -0.04
C THR A 150 -8.63 -6.32 -0.38
N ARG A 151 -8.08 -7.00 0.62
CA ARG A 151 -7.15 -8.11 0.42
C ARG A 151 -7.84 -9.26 -0.32
N SER A 152 -7.12 -9.91 -1.23
CA SER A 152 -7.57 -11.14 -1.87
C SER A 152 -7.82 -12.26 -0.85
N ARG A 153 -8.79 -13.12 -1.12
CA ARG A 153 -9.07 -14.31 -0.29
C ARG A 153 -8.44 -15.57 -0.86
N ASP A 154 -8.47 -15.69 -2.18
CA ASP A 154 -8.07 -16.86 -2.95
C ASP A 154 -6.67 -16.76 -3.58
N GLY A 155 -6.05 -15.57 -3.52
CA GLY A 155 -4.75 -15.28 -4.12
C GLY A 155 -4.84 -14.69 -5.51
N HIS A 156 -6.05 -14.53 -6.06
CA HIS A 156 -6.23 -13.85 -7.34
C HIS A 156 -6.30 -12.33 -7.17
N ILE A 157 -5.72 -11.59 -8.11
CA ILE A 157 -5.84 -10.14 -8.15
C ILE A 157 -7.28 -9.79 -8.53
N GLN A 158 -7.96 -9.08 -7.64
CA GLN A 158 -9.35 -8.69 -7.82
C GLN A 158 -9.49 -7.54 -8.85
N PRO A 159 -10.68 -7.34 -9.42
CA PRO A 159 -10.95 -6.18 -10.28
C PRO A 159 -10.64 -4.87 -9.57
N PHE A 160 -10.07 -3.91 -10.31
CA PHE A 160 -9.75 -2.59 -9.80
C PHE A 160 -10.99 -1.69 -9.79
N LYS A 161 -11.17 -0.93 -8.72
CA LYS A 161 -12.32 -0.05 -8.52
C LYS A 161 -12.12 1.29 -9.21
N LYS A 162 -13.08 1.75 -10.01
CA LYS A 162 -13.06 2.99 -10.78
C LYS A 162 -12.78 4.25 -9.92
N GLY A 163 -13.26 4.28 -8.67
CA GLY A 163 -13.15 5.48 -7.82
C GLY A 163 -11.74 6.03 -7.64
N ILE A 164 -10.72 5.16 -7.60
CA ILE A 164 -9.34 5.62 -7.47
C ILE A 164 -8.77 6.16 -8.79
N PHE A 165 -9.30 5.72 -9.92
CA PHE A 165 -8.93 6.23 -11.24
C PHE A 165 -9.56 7.58 -11.52
N HIS A 166 -10.80 7.83 -11.05
CA HIS A 166 -11.38 9.17 -11.02
C HIS A 166 -10.52 10.15 -10.22
N LEU A 167 -9.96 9.71 -9.08
CA LEU A 167 -9.01 10.53 -8.33
C LEU A 167 -7.76 10.85 -9.17
N ALA A 168 -7.22 9.87 -9.87
CA ALA A 168 -6.04 10.05 -10.72
C ALA A 168 -6.32 11.06 -11.85
N LEU A 169 -7.43 10.92 -12.57
CA LEU A 169 -7.85 11.86 -13.61
C LEU A 169 -8.05 13.28 -13.04
N LYS A 170 -8.76 13.42 -11.92
CA LYS A 170 -9.00 14.73 -11.27
C LYS A 170 -7.72 15.38 -10.75
N SER A 171 -6.75 14.61 -10.31
CA SER A 171 -5.48 15.14 -9.79
C SER A 171 -4.46 15.44 -10.88
N GLY A 172 -4.56 14.82 -12.07
CA GLY A 172 -3.67 15.02 -13.21
C GLY A 172 -2.23 14.49 -12.99
N VAL A 173 -2.02 13.62 -11.97
CA VAL A 173 -0.70 13.09 -11.63
C VAL A 173 -0.54 11.66 -12.14
N PRO A 174 0.70 11.22 -12.45
CA PRO A 174 0.94 9.86 -12.93
C PRO A 174 0.60 8.81 -11.88
N ILE A 175 0.20 7.63 -12.36
CA ILE A 175 0.02 6.42 -11.57
C ILE A 175 1.28 5.57 -11.71
N VAL A 176 1.83 5.11 -10.59
CA VAL A 176 2.95 4.16 -10.56
C VAL A 176 2.39 2.81 -10.11
N PRO A 177 2.26 1.84 -11.03
CA PRO A 177 1.79 0.50 -10.69
C PRO A 177 2.86 -0.26 -9.91
N ILE A 178 2.45 -1.06 -8.93
CA ILE A 178 3.33 -1.83 -8.06
C ILE A 178 2.82 -3.26 -7.94
N THR A 179 3.70 -4.24 -8.10
CA THR A 179 3.39 -5.64 -7.83
C THR A 179 4.09 -6.10 -6.56
N ILE A 180 3.31 -6.69 -5.65
CA ILE A 180 3.81 -7.34 -4.44
C ILE A 180 3.57 -8.83 -4.58
N ILE A 181 4.65 -9.62 -4.50
CA ILE A 181 4.65 -11.06 -4.69
C ILE A 181 5.22 -11.73 -3.44
N GLY A 182 4.62 -12.83 -2.98
CA GLY A 182 5.11 -13.61 -1.83
C GLY A 182 4.55 -13.16 -0.47
N SER A 183 3.84 -12.05 -0.38
CA SER A 183 3.29 -11.57 0.89
C SER A 183 2.14 -12.42 1.43
N ARG A 184 1.38 -13.07 0.54
CA ARG A 184 0.31 -14.01 0.91
C ARG A 184 0.84 -15.21 1.67
N GLU A 185 1.98 -15.73 1.26
CA GLU A 185 2.65 -16.88 1.87
C GLU A 185 3.17 -16.54 3.28
N ILE A 186 3.50 -15.25 3.51
CA ILE A 186 3.89 -14.76 4.83
C ILE A 186 2.70 -14.78 5.80
N MET A 187 1.58 -14.16 5.40
CA MET A 187 0.36 -14.11 6.22
C MET A 187 -0.89 -13.95 5.35
N PRO A 188 -1.60 -15.04 5.03
CA PRO A 188 -2.84 -15.00 4.27
C PRO A 188 -3.93 -14.18 4.99
N LYS A 189 -4.89 -13.66 4.23
CA LYS A 189 -6.06 -12.97 4.79
C LYS A 189 -6.82 -13.89 5.76
N LYS A 190 -7.20 -13.37 6.92
CA LYS A 190 -7.85 -14.09 8.02
C LYS A 190 -6.96 -15.11 8.75
N SER A 191 -5.68 -15.19 8.45
CA SER A 191 -4.74 -16.02 9.20
C SER A 191 -3.94 -15.16 10.17
N LEU A 192 -3.64 -15.73 11.34
CA LEU A 192 -2.65 -15.18 12.29
C LEU A 192 -1.33 -15.95 12.21
N ARG A 193 -1.22 -16.93 11.31
CA ARG A 193 0.03 -17.67 11.07
C ARG A 193 0.96 -16.78 10.28
N VAL A 194 2.14 -16.49 10.86
CA VAL A 194 3.22 -15.74 10.22
C VAL A 194 4.35 -16.72 9.87
N THR A 195 4.68 -16.79 8.60
CA THR A 195 5.73 -17.65 8.05
C THR A 195 6.88 -16.78 7.53
N PRO A 196 8.15 -17.07 7.86
CA PRO A 196 9.28 -16.40 7.21
C PRO A 196 9.27 -16.64 5.71
N GLY A 197 9.83 -15.71 4.96
CA GLY A 197 9.91 -15.90 3.51
C GLY A 197 10.48 -14.70 2.77
N LYS A 198 10.33 -14.74 1.45
CA LYS A 198 10.77 -13.69 0.53
C LYS A 198 9.56 -12.98 -0.08
N VAL A 199 9.66 -11.66 -0.19
CA VAL A 199 8.70 -10.83 -0.92
C VAL A 199 9.44 -10.08 -2.00
N THR A 200 8.90 -10.08 -3.21
CA THR A 200 9.39 -9.26 -4.31
C THR A 200 8.46 -8.05 -4.49
N LEU A 201 9.04 -6.86 -4.46
CA LEU A 201 8.37 -5.59 -4.72
C LEU A 201 8.83 -5.08 -6.08
N MET A 202 7.95 -5.06 -7.08
CA MET A 202 8.24 -4.56 -8.41
C MET A 202 7.52 -3.24 -8.64
N ILE A 203 8.27 -2.19 -8.94
CA ILE A 203 7.75 -0.86 -9.26
C ILE A 203 7.80 -0.72 -10.78
N HIS A 204 6.65 -0.59 -11.42
CA HIS A 204 6.54 -0.52 -12.86
C HIS A 204 6.64 0.92 -13.37
N GLU A 205 6.81 1.07 -14.68
CA GLU A 205 6.82 2.38 -15.34
C GLU A 205 5.56 3.19 -15.06
N PRO A 206 5.70 4.49 -14.82
CA PRO A 206 4.58 5.37 -14.58
C PRO A 206 3.62 5.43 -15.77
N VAL A 207 2.33 5.43 -15.49
CA VAL A 207 1.27 5.67 -16.45
C VAL A 207 0.80 7.12 -16.29
N PHE A 208 0.99 7.93 -17.33
CA PHE A 208 0.53 9.32 -17.34
C PHE A 208 -0.96 9.36 -17.66
N VAL A 209 -1.72 10.11 -16.86
CA VAL A 209 -3.18 10.18 -16.99
C VAL A 209 -3.64 11.24 -18.01
N THR A 210 -2.74 12.05 -18.54
CA THR A 210 -3.01 13.11 -19.51
C THR A 210 -3.64 12.62 -20.81
N ASP A 211 -3.37 11.35 -21.16
CA ASP A 211 -3.84 10.72 -22.39
C ASP A 211 -5.22 10.05 -22.23
N TYR A 212 -5.82 10.20 -21.05
CA TYR A 212 -7.09 9.55 -20.66
C TYR A 212 -8.12 10.57 -20.18
N SER A 213 -9.39 10.17 -20.27
CA SER A 213 -10.55 10.94 -19.82
C SER A 213 -11.53 10.03 -19.07
N GLU A 214 -12.62 10.59 -18.56
CA GLU A 214 -13.71 9.81 -17.97
C GLU A 214 -14.32 8.80 -18.97
N ALA A 215 -14.30 9.09 -20.27
CA ALA A 215 -14.78 8.18 -21.30
C ALA A 215 -13.84 6.99 -21.55
N THR A 216 -12.54 7.16 -21.31
CA THR A 216 -11.51 6.12 -21.52
C THR A 216 -10.96 5.58 -20.20
N ILE A 217 -11.69 5.74 -19.09
CA ILE A 217 -11.26 5.31 -17.76
C ILE A 217 -11.00 3.79 -17.68
N ASP A 218 -11.74 2.98 -18.42
CA ASP A 218 -11.57 1.54 -18.46
C ASP A 218 -10.25 1.14 -19.15
N GLU A 219 -9.81 1.89 -20.15
CA GLU A 219 -8.50 1.71 -20.79
C GLU A 219 -7.37 2.07 -19.82
N LEU A 220 -7.52 3.17 -19.06
CA LEU A 220 -6.57 3.54 -18.01
C LEU A 220 -6.46 2.46 -16.94
N ILE A 221 -7.59 1.88 -16.52
CA ILE A 221 -7.60 0.77 -15.55
C ILE A 221 -6.80 -0.41 -16.09
N GLU A 222 -7.05 -0.84 -17.31
CA GLU A 222 -6.32 -1.96 -17.93
C GLU A 222 -4.84 -1.64 -18.13
N ARG A 223 -4.48 -0.43 -18.51
CA ARG A 223 -3.10 0.00 -18.66
C ARG A 223 -2.31 -0.12 -17.35
N VAL A 224 -2.93 0.26 -16.23
CA VAL A 224 -2.33 0.16 -14.89
C VAL A 224 -2.35 -1.27 -14.36
N ARG A 225 -3.43 -2.02 -14.62
CA ARG A 225 -3.64 -3.36 -14.11
C ARG A 225 -2.75 -4.41 -14.79
N LYS A 226 -2.57 -4.30 -16.10
CA LYS A 226 -1.85 -5.27 -16.94
C LYS A 226 -0.43 -5.59 -16.44
N PRO A 227 0.46 -4.62 -16.16
CA PRO A 227 1.79 -4.92 -15.64
C PRO A 227 1.75 -5.62 -14.28
N ILE A 228 0.83 -5.23 -13.39
CA ILE A 228 0.66 -5.85 -12.06
C ILE A 228 0.26 -7.32 -12.20
N VAL A 229 -0.75 -7.59 -13.02
CA VAL A 229 -1.27 -8.94 -13.24
C VAL A 229 -0.24 -9.84 -13.90
N ASN A 230 0.41 -9.35 -14.96
CA ASN A 230 1.41 -10.12 -15.70
C ASN A 230 2.59 -10.51 -14.82
N ALA A 231 3.17 -9.55 -14.08
CA ALA A 231 4.29 -9.83 -13.19
C ALA A 231 3.90 -10.79 -12.05
N TYR A 232 2.70 -10.62 -11.48
CA TYR A 232 2.22 -11.47 -10.40
C TYR A 232 2.06 -12.93 -10.84
N TYR A 233 1.41 -13.18 -11.98
CA TYR A 233 1.15 -14.54 -12.45
C TYR A 233 2.38 -15.19 -13.12
N ALA A 234 3.24 -14.44 -13.78
CA ALA A 234 4.50 -14.96 -14.30
C ALA A 234 5.36 -15.58 -13.19
N HIS A 235 5.52 -14.85 -12.09
CA HIS A 235 6.27 -15.36 -10.94
C HIS A 235 5.61 -16.59 -10.27
N GLN A 236 4.27 -16.65 -10.25
CA GLN A 236 3.58 -17.85 -9.74
C GLN A 236 3.84 -19.09 -10.62
N GLN A 237 3.93 -18.90 -11.93
CA GLN A 237 4.28 -19.99 -12.86
C GLN A 237 5.72 -20.46 -12.65
N GLU A 238 6.67 -19.54 -12.50
CA GLU A 238 8.07 -19.88 -12.18
C GLU A 238 8.19 -20.70 -10.90
N LEU A 239 7.47 -20.30 -9.83
CA LEU A 239 7.45 -21.03 -8.57
C LEU A 239 6.83 -22.43 -8.68
N ARG A 240 5.81 -22.62 -9.54
CA ARG A 240 5.23 -23.94 -9.79
C ARG A 240 6.21 -24.84 -10.53
N GLN A 241 6.82 -24.34 -11.61
CA GLN A 241 7.83 -25.07 -12.40
C GLN A 241 9.04 -25.47 -11.55
N ALA A 242 9.53 -24.58 -10.67
CA ALA A 242 10.62 -24.85 -9.75
C ALA A 242 10.28 -25.94 -8.73
N ARG A 243 9.01 -26.09 -8.35
CA ARG A 243 8.55 -27.16 -7.42
C ARG A 243 8.34 -28.49 -8.14
N GLU A 244 7.92 -28.47 -9.38
CA GLU A 244 7.68 -29.68 -10.20
C GLU A 244 8.98 -30.23 -10.79
N GLY A 245 10.01 -29.41 -11.00
CA GLY A 245 11.32 -29.78 -11.48
C GLY A 245 12.37 -30.09 -10.38
N ALA A 246 11.99 -30.03 -9.11
CA ALA A 246 12.85 -30.47 -8.02
C ALA A 246 12.79 -31.99 -7.88
N PRO A 247 13.93 -32.71 -7.94
CA PRO A 247 13.99 -34.19 -7.87
C PRO A 247 13.53 -34.73 -6.52
#